data_6f84890971499f38d41f192033f281db
#
_entry.id   6f84890971499f38d41f192033f281db
#
_cell.length_a   1.000
_cell.length_b   1.000
_cell.length_c   1.000
_cell.angle_alpha   90.00
_cell.angle_beta   90.00
_cell.angle_gamma   90.00
#
_symmetry.space_group_name_H-M   'P 1'
#
loop_
_entity.id
_entity.type
_entity.pdbx_description
1 polymer ?
#
loop_
_entity_poly.entity_id
_entity_poly.type
_entity_poly.pdbx_seq_one_letter_code
_entity_poly.pdbx_strand_id
1 'polypeptide(L)'
;GREQFKMGEGIVGQAAIDKKVVLIEDVPENYQLIKTGLGDVRPKAILIAPVLYERDTIAVLEFASMKGFSELEYQALIQMVETLGMAIHSVLSRMEIERLLSDSQAMTEELQVQAEELQSQSEELQMQSEELRMINEQLEERSQEAEQKSRELEFSKEELEAKNEQLLQSSKYKSEF
;
A
#
# COMPACT_ATOMS: atom_id res chain seq x y z
N GLY A 1 -39.89 0.44 5.47
CA GLY A 1 -39.55 1.32 4.37
C GLY A 1 -38.40 0.75 3.56
N ARG A 2 -38.25 1.23 2.35
CA ARG A 2 -37.10 0.80 1.48
C ARG A 2 -35.82 1.42 2.04
N GLU A 3 -34.82 0.62 2.29
CA GLU A 3 -33.57 1.06 2.96
C GLU A 3 -32.56 1.69 1.99
N GLN A 4 -32.74 1.52 0.67
CA GLN A 4 -31.80 2.02 -0.34
C GLN A 4 -32.57 2.56 -1.57
N PHE A 5 -32.16 3.71 -2.06
CA PHE A 5 -32.59 4.31 -3.31
C PHE A 5 -31.42 4.49 -4.26
N LYS A 6 -31.62 4.16 -5.53
CA LYS A 6 -30.62 4.48 -6.55
C LYS A 6 -30.77 5.92 -7.01
N MET A 7 -29.69 6.55 -7.42
CA MET A 7 -29.75 7.85 -8.09
C MET A 7 -30.71 7.79 -9.27
N GLY A 8 -31.65 8.75 -9.35
CA GLY A 8 -32.72 8.77 -10.34
C GLY A 8 -33.93 7.88 -10.06
N GLU A 9 -33.94 7.09 -8.99
CA GLU A 9 -35.05 6.22 -8.64
C GLU A 9 -36.07 6.95 -7.77
N GLY A 10 -37.28 7.13 -8.33
CA GLY A 10 -38.37 7.86 -7.67
C GLY A 10 -38.06 9.34 -7.46
N ILE A 11 -38.90 10.01 -6.67
CA ILE A 11 -38.77 11.46 -6.43
C ILE A 11 -37.50 11.77 -5.62
N VAL A 12 -37.15 10.94 -4.67
CA VAL A 12 -35.95 11.10 -3.85
C VAL A 12 -34.68 11.01 -4.69
N GLY A 13 -34.58 9.97 -5.54
CA GLY A 13 -33.40 9.81 -6.44
C GLY A 13 -33.36 10.90 -7.52
N GLN A 14 -34.51 11.38 -7.98
CA GLN A 14 -34.55 12.47 -8.95
C GLN A 14 -34.13 13.81 -8.30
N ALA A 15 -34.60 14.13 -7.10
CA ALA A 15 -34.14 15.31 -6.36
C ALA A 15 -32.62 15.31 -6.12
N ALA A 16 -32.02 14.12 -5.90
CA ALA A 16 -30.57 13.97 -5.78
C ALA A 16 -29.83 14.34 -7.06
N ILE A 17 -30.35 13.95 -8.23
CA ILE A 17 -29.75 14.29 -9.54
C ILE A 17 -29.95 15.76 -9.88
N ASP A 18 -31.20 16.25 -9.74
CA ASP A 18 -31.55 17.60 -10.11
C ASP A 18 -30.99 18.66 -9.16
N LYS A 19 -30.56 18.22 -7.96
CA LYS A 19 -29.99 19.07 -6.90
C LYS A 19 -30.98 20.20 -6.52
N LYS A 20 -32.26 19.88 -6.56
CA LYS A 20 -33.36 20.82 -6.29
C LYS A 20 -34.24 20.28 -5.19
N VAL A 21 -34.72 21.21 -4.35
CA VAL A 21 -35.73 20.92 -3.37
C VAL A 21 -37.07 20.68 -4.08
N VAL A 22 -37.80 19.67 -3.66
CA VAL A 22 -39.11 19.31 -4.19
C VAL A 22 -40.12 19.38 -3.04
N LEU A 23 -41.12 20.25 -3.18
CA LEU A 23 -42.27 20.34 -2.27
C LEU A 23 -43.48 19.70 -2.94
N ILE A 24 -44.09 18.74 -2.26
CA ILE A 24 -45.34 18.06 -2.67
C ILE A 24 -46.42 18.44 -1.67
N GLU A 25 -47.40 19.21 -2.12
CA GLU A 25 -48.52 19.67 -1.28
C GLU A 25 -49.73 18.74 -1.36
N ASP A 26 -49.93 18.07 -2.51
CA ASP A 26 -50.96 17.05 -2.69
C ASP A 26 -50.33 15.67 -2.73
N VAL A 27 -50.17 15.03 -1.57
CA VAL A 27 -49.54 13.72 -1.45
C VAL A 27 -50.47 12.64 -2.01
N PRO A 28 -50.04 11.85 -3.02
CA PRO A 28 -50.89 10.83 -3.64
C PRO A 28 -51.39 9.78 -2.63
N GLU A 29 -52.59 9.21 -2.91
CA GLU A 29 -53.21 8.22 -2.00
C GLU A 29 -52.39 6.96 -1.78
N ASN A 30 -51.55 6.61 -2.75
CA ASN A 30 -50.66 5.46 -2.72
C ASN A 30 -49.28 5.75 -2.08
N TYR A 31 -49.07 6.95 -1.54
CA TYR A 31 -47.83 7.28 -0.83
C TYR A 31 -47.76 6.59 0.52
N GLN A 32 -46.51 6.35 1.00
CA GLN A 32 -46.27 5.66 2.27
C GLN A 32 -46.89 6.41 3.44
N LEU A 33 -47.63 5.70 4.28
CA LEU A 33 -48.16 6.23 5.54
C LEU A 33 -47.03 6.37 6.57
N ILE A 34 -47.07 7.46 7.34
CA ILE A 34 -46.16 7.63 8.47
C ILE A 34 -46.71 6.82 9.64
N LYS A 35 -45.91 5.85 10.10
CA LYS A 35 -46.22 5.05 11.29
C LYS A 35 -45.90 5.84 12.55
N THR A 36 -46.91 6.10 13.34
CA THR A 36 -46.78 6.76 14.66
C THR A 36 -47.25 5.81 15.76
N GLY A 37 -46.89 6.10 17.00
CA GLY A 37 -47.39 5.34 18.16
C GLY A 37 -48.94 5.42 18.35
N LEU A 38 -49.63 6.31 17.63
CA LEU A 38 -51.08 6.49 17.66
C LEU A 38 -51.79 5.95 16.41
N GLY A 39 -51.05 5.36 15.47
CA GLY A 39 -51.57 4.81 14.22
C GLY A 39 -50.86 5.36 12.99
N ASP A 40 -51.29 4.88 11.81
CA ASP A 40 -50.76 5.28 10.52
C ASP A 40 -51.44 6.56 10.05
N VAL A 41 -50.70 7.60 9.73
CA VAL A 41 -51.19 8.90 9.32
C VAL A 41 -50.62 9.28 7.95
N ARG A 42 -51.47 9.86 7.09
CA ARG A 42 -51.06 10.38 5.79
C ARG A 42 -50.51 11.80 5.96
N PRO A 43 -49.32 12.11 5.44
CA PRO A 43 -48.81 13.47 5.41
C PRO A 43 -49.63 14.31 4.44
N LYS A 44 -49.87 15.59 4.75
CA LYS A 44 -50.50 16.57 3.86
C LYS A 44 -49.49 17.17 2.89
N ALA A 45 -48.22 17.31 3.32
CA ALA A 45 -47.14 17.77 2.46
C ALA A 45 -45.85 17.04 2.76
N ILE A 46 -45.00 16.92 1.74
CA ILE A 46 -43.69 16.32 1.82
C ILE A 46 -42.68 17.28 1.18
N LEU A 47 -41.60 17.54 1.89
CA LEU A 47 -40.43 18.30 1.40
C LEU A 47 -39.25 17.38 1.25
N ILE A 48 -38.74 17.23 0.03
CA ILE A 48 -37.53 16.45 -0.29
C ILE A 48 -36.42 17.44 -0.59
N ALA A 49 -35.40 17.45 0.24
CA ALA A 49 -34.32 18.40 0.17
C ALA A 49 -32.95 17.69 0.02
N PRO A 50 -32.27 17.82 -1.13
CA PRO A 50 -30.93 17.31 -1.29
C PRO A 50 -29.97 18.13 -0.44
N VAL A 51 -29.13 17.43 0.34
CA VAL A 51 -28.03 18.01 1.11
C VAL A 51 -26.85 18.11 0.17
N LEU A 52 -26.47 19.33 -0.16
CA LEU A 52 -25.43 19.62 -1.11
C LEU A 52 -24.15 20.05 -0.38
N TYR A 53 -23.02 19.61 -0.92
CA TYR A 53 -21.74 20.21 -0.63
C TYR A 53 -21.02 20.52 -1.94
N GLU A 54 -20.62 21.78 -2.14
CA GLU A 54 -20.12 22.30 -3.43
C GLU A 54 -21.11 22.01 -4.56
N ARG A 55 -20.84 21.01 -5.38
CA ARG A 55 -21.68 20.62 -6.51
C ARG A 55 -22.24 19.20 -6.40
N ASP A 56 -22.00 18.50 -5.30
CA ASP A 56 -22.39 17.12 -5.14
C ASP A 56 -23.47 16.93 -4.10
N THR A 57 -24.40 16.01 -4.37
CA THR A 57 -25.40 15.59 -3.42
C THR A 57 -24.81 14.52 -2.50
N ILE A 58 -24.64 14.85 -1.22
CA ILE A 58 -24.09 13.95 -0.21
C ILE A 58 -25.14 13.20 0.59
N ALA A 59 -26.36 13.72 0.64
CA ALA A 59 -27.53 13.09 1.26
C ALA A 59 -28.82 13.67 0.68
N VAL A 60 -29.97 13.04 0.98
CA VAL A 60 -31.30 13.59 0.73
C VAL A 60 -32.09 13.45 2.00
N LEU A 61 -32.74 14.54 2.42
CA LEU A 61 -33.66 14.57 3.56
C LEU A 61 -35.10 14.67 3.07
N GLU A 62 -35.95 13.87 3.68
CA GLU A 62 -37.38 13.90 3.45
C GLU A 62 -38.08 14.33 4.73
N PHE A 63 -38.84 15.40 4.65
CA PHE A 63 -39.67 15.93 5.74
C PHE A 63 -41.13 15.79 5.39
N ALA A 64 -41.90 15.27 6.31
CA ALA A 64 -43.34 15.11 6.12
C ALA A 64 -44.12 15.94 7.15
N SER A 65 -45.12 16.65 6.68
CA SER A 65 -45.96 17.49 7.52
C SER A 65 -47.43 17.09 7.43
N MET A 66 -48.12 17.05 8.58
CA MET A 66 -49.54 16.76 8.68
C MET A 66 -50.44 17.98 8.37
N LYS A 67 -49.87 19.16 8.39
CA LYS A 67 -50.61 20.44 8.18
C LYS A 67 -50.17 21.24 6.96
N GLY A 68 -49.06 20.83 6.33
CA GLY A 68 -48.33 21.58 5.32
C GLY A 68 -47.14 22.32 5.94
N PHE A 69 -46.38 23.05 5.12
CA PHE A 69 -45.28 23.89 5.57
C PHE A 69 -45.65 25.36 5.37
N SER A 70 -45.49 26.16 6.43
CA SER A 70 -45.54 27.61 6.30
C SER A 70 -44.23 28.10 5.64
N GLU A 71 -44.23 29.31 5.09
CA GLU A 71 -43.06 29.92 4.48
C GLU A 71 -41.86 29.96 5.45
N LEU A 72 -42.11 30.27 6.72
CA LEU A 72 -41.06 30.30 7.73
C LEU A 72 -40.49 28.91 8.02
N GLU A 73 -41.33 27.87 8.11
CA GLU A 73 -40.90 26.50 8.31
C GLU A 73 -40.09 26.00 7.10
N TYR A 74 -40.56 26.34 5.88
CA TYR A 74 -39.83 25.99 4.66
C TYR A 74 -38.45 26.62 4.63
N GLN A 75 -38.33 27.92 4.85
CA GLN A 75 -37.02 28.61 4.86
C GLN A 75 -36.11 28.11 5.96
N ALA A 76 -36.62 27.83 7.15
CA ALA A 76 -35.83 27.26 8.24
C ALA A 76 -35.31 25.86 7.91
N LEU A 77 -36.12 25.00 7.27
CA LEU A 77 -35.69 23.68 6.84
C LEU A 77 -34.59 23.75 5.77
N ILE A 78 -34.72 24.63 4.78
CA ILE A 78 -33.71 24.83 3.74
C ILE A 78 -32.39 25.27 4.37
N GLN A 79 -32.41 26.27 5.25
CA GLN A 79 -31.21 26.75 5.94
C GLN A 79 -30.53 25.64 6.80
N MET A 80 -31.36 24.81 7.44
CA MET A 80 -30.86 23.66 8.20
C MET A 80 -30.19 22.63 7.28
N VAL A 81 -30.79 22.33 6.12
CA VAL A 81 -30.21 21.40 5.13
C VAL A 81 -28.86 21.87 4.62
N GLU A 82 -28.74 23.18 4.30
CA GLU A 82 -27.48 23.79 3.88
C GLU A 82 -26.40 23.69 4.97
N THR A 83 -26.75 23.98 6.22
CA THR A 83 -25.85 23.88 7.37
C THR A 83 -25.38 22.42 7.60
N LEU A 84 -26.29 21.46 7.45
CA LEU A 84 -25.98 20.02 7.54
C LEU A 84 -25.01 19.58 6.45
N GLY A 85 -25.11 20.10 5.24
CA GLY A 85 -24.19 19.83 4.16
C GLY A 85 -22.74 20.13 4.54
N MET A 86 -22.53 21.32 5.07
CA MET A 86 -21.20 21.75 5.55
C MET A 86 -20.70 20.88 6.73
N ALA A 87 -21.59 20.59 7.68
CA ALA A 87 -21.22 19.80 8.85
C ALA A 87 -20.85 18.36 8.48
N ILE A 88 -21.66 17.69 7.65
CA ILE A 88 -21.39 16.32 7.18
C ILE A 88 -20.06 16.26 6.42
N HIS A 89 -19.85 17.21 5.50
CA HIS A 89 -18.60 17.26 4.75
C HIS A 89 -17.40 17.44 5.68
N SER A 90 -17.48 18.35 6.65
CA SER A 90 -16.40 18.57 7.62
C SER A 90 -16.03 17.28 8.37
N VAL A 91 -17.04 16.51 8.80
CA VAL A 91 -16.80 15.22 9.48
C VAL A 91 -16.16 14.19 8.54
N LEU A 92 -16.70 14.05 7.32
CA LEU A 92 -16.20 13.10 6.34
C LEU A 92 -14.74 13.42 5.94
N SER A 93 -14.45 14.70 5.69
CA SER A 93 -13.08 15.15 5.38
C SER A 93 -12.11 14.87 6.52
N ARG A 94 -12.53 15.07 7.75
CA ARG A 94 -11.70 14.77 8.93
C ARG A 94 -11.40 13.28 9.05
N MET A 95 -12.41 12.43 8.86
CA MET A 95 -12.23 10.98 8.87
C MET A 95 -11.26 10.51 7.77
N GLU A 96 -11.35 11.11 6.56
CA GLU A 96 -10.46 10.77 5.46
C GLU A 96 -9.01 11.22 5.74
N ILE A 97 -8.82 12.41 6.33
CA ILE A 97 -7.50 12.88 6.75
C ILE A 97 -6.90 11.96 7.81
N GLU A 98 -7.67 11.56 8.81
CA GLU A 98 -7.22 10.62 9.86
C GLU A 98 -6.84 9.26 9.27
N ARG A 99 -7.62 8.75 8.30
CA ARG A 99 -7.30 7.52 7.58
C ARG A 99 -5.99 7.63 6.80
N LEU A 100 -5.84 8.69 5.98
CA LEU A 100 -4.63 8.91 5.19
C LEU A 100 -3.38 9.10 6.06
N LEU A 101 -3.53 9.75 7.22
CA LEU A 101 -2.43 9.90 8.17
C LEU A 101 -1.99 8.54 8.74
N SER A 102 -2.96 7.70 9.12
CA SER A 102 -2.68 6.35 9.60
C SER A 102 -1.99 5.49 8.54
N ASP A 103 -2.48 5.53 7.30
CA ASP A 103 -1.88 4.79 6.18
C ASP A 103 -0.45 5.27 5.89
N SER A 104 -0.23 6.60 5.95
CA SER A 104 1.10 7.21 5.77
C SER A 104 2.08 6.81 6.88
N GLN A 105 1.62 6.75 8.12
CA GLN A 105 2.45 6.32 9.26
C GLN A 105 2.85 4.85 9.11
N ALA A 106 1.91 3.97 8.79
CA ALA A 106 2.18 2.55 8.57
C ALA A 106 3.20 2.34 7.43
N MET A 107 3.06 3.09 6.33
CA MET A 107 4.01 3.02 5.21
C MET A 107 5.40 3.53 5.59
N THR A 108 5.48 4.56 6.45
CA THR A 108 6.77 5.08 6.93
C THR A 108 7.48 4.05 7.82
N GLU A 109 6.75 3.37 8.69
CA GLU A 109 7.29 2.28 9.53
C GLU A 109 7.79 1.11 8.68
N GLU A 110 7.03 0.71 7.66
CA GLU A 110 7.44 -0.35 6.74
C GLU A 110 8.72 0.01 5.97
N LEU A 111 8.81 1.24 5.45
CA LEU A 111 10.02 1.73 4.78
C LEU A 111 11.23 1.78 5.70
N GLN A 112 11.04 2.12 6.97
CA GLN A 112 12.12 2.12 7.95
C GLN A 112 12.65 0.70 8.19
N VAL A 113 11.78 -0.28 8.37
CA VAL A 113 12.17 -1.69 8.53
C VAL A 113 12.91 -2.20 7.29
N GLN A 114 12.43 -1.88 6.09
CA GLN A 114 13.11 -2.24 4.85
C GLN A 114 14.50 -1.60 4.72
N ALA A 115 14.63 -0.34 5.14
CA ALA A 115 15.93 0.35 5.13
C ALA A 115 16.94 -0.30 6.10
N GLU A 116 16.50 -0.68 7.29
CA GLU A 116 17.33 -1.39 8.27
C GLU A 116 17.77 -2.78 7.75
N GLU A 117 16.86 -3.51 7.09
CA GLU A 117 17.16 -4.80 6.48
C GLU A 117 18.18 -4.67 5.34
N LEU A 118 18.00 -3.68 4.45
CA LEU A 118 18.95 -3.41 3.36
C LEU A 118 20.32 -3.00 3.89
N GLN A 119 20.39 -2.23 4.97
CA GLN A 119 21.64 -1.86 5.61
C GLN A 119 22.37 -3.11 6.15
N SER A 120 21.64 -3.99 6.86
CA SER A 120 22.19 -5.24 7.39
C SER A 120 22.71 -6.15 6.27
N GLN A 121 21.97 -6.29 5.16
CA GLN A 121 22.43 -7.06 4.00
C GLN A 121 23.67 -6.44 3.35
N SER A 122 23.75 -5.11 3.29
CA SER A 122 24.93 -4.41 2.75
C SER A 122 26.17 -4.67 3.60
N GLU A 123 26.03 -4.66 4.93
CA GLU A 123 27.14 -4.97 5.87
C GLU A 123 27.59 -6.43 5.74
N GLU A 124 26.65 -7.37 5.58
CA GLU A 124 26.97 -8.80 5.35
C GLU A 124 27.72 -9.01 4.04
N LEU A 125 27.25 -8.38 2.94
CA LEU A 125 27.94 -8.45 1.65
C LEU A 125 29.36 -7.87 1.71
N GLN A 126 29.56 -6.81 2.48
CA GLN A 126 30.87 -6.21 2.68
C GLN A 126 31.82 -7.15 3.43
N MET A 127 31.33 -7.82 4.49
CA MET A 127 32.13 -8.84 5.19
C MET A 127 32.46 -10.03 4.29
N GLN A 128 31.53 -10.54 3.50
CA GLN A 128 31.77 -11.62 2.54
C GLN A 128 32.81 -11.23 1.48
N SER A 129 32.76 -9.98 1.00
CA SER A 129 33.74 -9.46 0.04
C SER A 129 35.16 -9.42 0.62
N GLU A 130 35.29 -9.01 1.89
CA GLU A 130 36.58 -9.00 2.60
C GLU A 130 37.13 -10.42 2.81
N GLU A 131 36.25 -11.38 3.19
CA GLU A 131 36.60 -12.78 3.35
C GLU A 131 37.10 -13.40 2.02
N LEU A 132 36.38 -13.16 0.94
CA LEU A 132 36.80 -13.62 -0.40
C LEU A 132 38.15 -13.02 -0.82
N ARG A 133 38.41 -11.76 -0.48
CA ARG A 133 39.73 -11.13 -0.74
C ARG A 133 40.83 -11.84 0.02
N MET A 134 40.66 -12.13 1.31
CA MET A 134 41.64 -12.85 2.11
C MET A 134 41.89 -14.27 1.59
N ILE A 135 40.84 -14.99 1.18
CA ILE A 135 40.96 -16.32 0.58
C ILE A 135 41.75 -16.25 -0.74
N ASN A 136 41.50 -15.25 -1.58
CA ASN A 136 42.27 -15.08 -2.83
C ASN A 136 43.76 -14.78 -2.58
N GLU A 137 44.07 -13.93 -1.60
CA GLU A 137 45.45 -13.66 -1.19
C GLU A 137 46.15 -14.95 -0.72
N GLN A 138 45.49 -15.79 0.09
CA GLN A 138 46.03 -17.09 0.52
C GLN A 138 46.20 -18.09 -0.63
N LEU A 139 45.32 -18.10 -1.60
CA LEU A 139 45.42 -18.94 -2.79
C LEU A 139 46.59 -18.52 -3.67
N GLU A 140 46.86 -17.24 -3.82
CA GLU A 140 48.00 -16.72 -4.55
C GLU A 140 49.32 -17.11 -3.87
N GLU A 141 49.42 -16.95 -2.54
CA GLU A 141 50.62 -17.41 -1.79
C GLU A 141 50.88 -18.92 -1.97
N ARG A 142 49.85 -19.74 -1.79
CA ARG A 142 49.98 -21.20 -1.98
C ARG A 142 50.33 -21.57 -3.41
N SER A 143 49.80 -20.85 -4.40
CA SER A 143 50.18 -21.07 -5.79
C SER A 143 51.64 -20.77 -6.06
N GLN A 144 52.18 -19.66 -5.51
CA GLN A 144 53.59 -19.30 -5.61
C GLN A 144 54.50 -20.32 -4.91
N GLU A 145 54.13 -20.77 -3.70
CA GLU A 145 54.86 -21.84 -3.00
C GLU A 145 54.88 -23.16 -3.78
N ALA A 146 53.75 -23.55 -4.38
CA ALA A 146 53.67 -24.76 -5.20
C ALA A 146 54.55 -24.68 -6.46
N GLU A 147 54.56 -23.52 -7.13
CA GLU A 147 55.45 -23.29 -8.27
C GLU A 147 56.94 -23.36 -7.89
N GLN A 148 57.30 -22.78 -6.73
CA GLN A 148 58.65 -22.83 -6.25
C GLN A 148 59.07 -24.26 -5.94
N LYS A 149 58.27 -25.03 -5.23
CA LYS A 149 58.55 -26.46 -4.97
C LYS A 149 58.62 -27.30 -6.23
N SER A 150 57.79 -27.00 -7.22
CA SER A 150 57.85 -27.68 -8.54
C SER A 150 59.19 -27.45 -9.23
N ARG A 151 59.71 -26.21 -9.23
CA ARG A 151 61.02 -25.86 -9.80
C ARG A 151 62.17 -26.53 -9.04
N GLU A 152 62.15 -26.59 -7.70
CA GLU A 152 63.09 -27.26 -6.86
C GLU A 152 63.17 -28.78 -7.15
N LEU A 153 61.99 -29.40 -7.31
CA LEU A 153 61.85 -30.80 -7.67
C LEU A 153 62.39 -31.09 -9.07
N GLU A 154 62.13 -30.22 -10.03
CA GLU A 154 62.66 -30.38 -11.40
C GLU A 154 64.19 -30.27 -11.42
N PHE A 155 64.77 -29.29 -10.71
CA PHE A 155 66.23 -29.17 -10.55
C PHE A 155 66.89 -30.41 -9.85
N SER A 156 66.24 -30.87 -8.76
CA SER A 156 66.77 -32.10 -8.07
C SER A 156 66.62 -33.33 -8.93
N LYS A 157 65.64 -33.45 -9.78
CA LYS A 157 65.53 -34.55 -10.76
C LYS A 157 66.62 -34.51 -11.80
N GLU A 158 66.93 -33.35 -12.37
CA GLU A 158 68.01 -33.17 -13.34
C GLU A 158 69.41 -33.54 -12.71
N GLU A 159 69.59 -33.09 -11.44
CA GLU A 159 70.87 -33.44 -10.73
C GLU A 159 71.01 -34.96 -10.48
N LEU A 160 69.89 -35.62 -10.12
CA LEU A 160 69.85 -37.08 -9.94
C LEU A 160 70.09 -37.83 -11.25
N GLU A 161 69.53 -37.37 -12.35
CA GLU A 161 69.77 -37.96 -13.67
C GLU A 161 71.23 -37.82 -14.11
N ALA A 162 71.83 -36.64 -13.91
CA ALA A 162 73.25 -36.41 -14.20
C ALA A 162 74.17 -37.32 -13.34
N LYS A 163 73.91 -37.48 -12.04
CA LYS A 163 74.63 -38.39 -11.16
C LYS A 163 74.46 -39.86 -11.57
N ASN A 164 73.29 -40.28 -12.01
CA ASN A 164 73.03 -41.63 -12.51
C ASN A 164 73.85 -41.93 -13.79
N GLU A 165 73.95 -40.98 -14.71
CA GLU A 165 74.76 -41.12 -15.91
C GLU A 165 76.19 -41.24 -15.57
N GLN A 166 76.71 -40.42 -14.63
CA GLN A 166 78.14 -40.56 -14.17
C GLN A 166 78.42 -41.91 -13.53
N LEU A 167 77.54 -42.44 -12.70
CA LEU A 167 77.64 -43.75 -12.09
C LEU A 167 77.60 -44.86 -13.12
N LEU A 168 76.76 -44.79 -14.14
CA LEU A 168 76.71 -45.75 -15.25
C LEU A 168 77.99 -45.75 -16.08
N GLN A 169 78.57 -44.59 -16.39
CA GLN A 169 79.83 -44.46 -17.06
C GLN A 169 81.00 -45.06 -16.23
N SER A 170 81.07 -44.72 -14.92
CA SER A 170 82.07 -45.26 -13.99
C SER A 170 82.01 -46.79 -13.83
N SER A 171 80.78 -47.35 -13.83
CA SER A 171 80.56 -48.79 -13.77
C SER A 171 81.01 -49.51 -15.05
N LYS A 172 80.78 -48.90 -16.22
CA LYS A 172 81.24 -49.42 -17.49
C LYS A 172 82.77 -49.47 -17.54
N TYR A 173 83.45 -48.40 -17.12
CA TYR A 173 84.95 -48.37 -17.03
C TYR A 173 85.48 -49.40 -16.07
N LYS A 174 84.80 -49.77 -15.00
CA LYS A 174 85.26 -50.82 -14.04
C LYS A 174 85.05 -52.24 -14.52
N SER A 175 84.14 -52.47 -15.52
CA SER A 175 83.89 -53.82 -16.06
C SER A 175 84.69 -54.17 -17.28
N GLU A 176 85.45 -53.23 -17.82
CA GLU A 176 86.37 -53.44 -18.98
C GLU A 176 87.83 -53.68 -18.57
N PHE A 177 88.11 -53.66 -17.26
CA PHE A 177 89.37 -54.03 -16.66
C PHE A 177 89.23 -55.28 -15.75
#